data_8f7f451bd9cca3377f27ccc353d41243
#
_entry.id   8f7f451bd9cca3377f27ccc353d41243
#
_cell.length_a   1.000
_cell.length_b   1.000
_cell.length_c   1.000
_cell.angle_alpha   90.00
_cell.angle_beta   90.00
_cell.angle_gamma   90.00
#
_symmetry.space_group_name_H-M   'P 1'
#
loop_
_entity.id
_entity.type
_entity.pdbx_description
1 polymer ?
#
loop_
_entity_poly.entity_id
_entity_poly.type
_entity_poly.pdbx_seq_one_letter_code
_entity_poly.pdbx_strand_id
1 'polypeptide(L)'
;MKNLFITLSILTSFVVLGCKGQTDSEIKNISVQEMQELLKMDDVQLVDVRTPEEYNSGFIADAENMDYFSPSFDEVIKNLDKERPVVLYCKSGNRSYKSSVKLLELGFHKIYNLDGGIVKWQQEGLSVNKE
;
A
#
# COMPACT_ATOMS: atom_id res chain seq x y z
N MET A 1 30.01 -30.29 -64.19
CA MET A 1 28.82 -30.18 -63.37
C MET A 1 29.25 -30.03 -61.94
N LYS A 2 29.18 -28.81 -61.40
CA LYS A 2 29.59 -28.54 -60.05
C LYS A 2 28.37 -28.19 -59.24
N ASN A 3 28.00 -29.06 -58.31
CA ASN A 3 26.89 -28.84 -57.41
C ASN A 3 27.34 -27.89 -56.32
N LEU A 4 26.78 -26.69 -56.35
CA LEU A 4 26.97 -25.65 -55.33
C LEU A 4 25.93 -25.88 -54.21
N PHE A 5 26.33 -26.52 -53.12
CA PHE A 5 25.53 -26.57 -51.91
C PHE A 5 25.59 -25.27 -51.16
N ILE A 6 24.55 -24.47 -51.30
CA ILE A 6 24.37 -23.29 -50.47
C ILE A 6 23.76 -23.76 -49.16
N THR A 7 24.57 -23.82 -48.12
CA THR A 7 24.12 -24.04 -46.75
C THR A 7 23.58 -22.71 -46.20
N LEU A 8 22.25 -22.61 -46.20
CA LEU A 8 21.57 -21.48 -45.58
C LEU A 8 21.60 -21.65 -44.05
N SER A 9 22.52 -20.96 -43.40
CA SER A 9 22.60 -20.90 -41.96
C SER A 9 21.50 -19.98 -41.45
N ILE A 10 20.42 -20.59 -40.94
CA ILE A 10 19.33 -19.82 -40.26
C ILE A 10 19.82 -19.53 -38.85
N LEU A 11 20.28 -18.30 -38.66
CA LEU A 11 20.62 -17.76 -37.37
C LEU A 11 19.30 -17.41 -36.64
N THR A 12 18.76 -18.36 -35.89
CA THR A 12 17.61 -18.11 -35.01
C THR A 12 18.04 -17.22 -33.88
N SER A 13 17.73 -15.92 -34.02
CA SER A 13 17.88 -14.94 -32.96
C SER A 13 16.84 -15.23 -31.85
N PHE A 14 17.27 -15.83 -30.76
CA PHE A 14 16.47 -15.97 -29.54
C PHE A 14 16.31 -14.60 -28.92
N VAL A 15 15.22 -13.91 -29.23
CA VAL A 15 14.80 -12.73 -28.47
C VAL A 15 14.28 -13.21 -27.13
N VAL A 16 15.13 -13.17 -26.13
CA VAL A 16 14.70 -13.32 -24.73
C VAL A 16 13.96 -12.05 -24.36
N LEU A 17 12.62 -12.06 -24.51
CA LEU A 17 11.77 -11.07 -23.85
C LEU A 17 11.91 -11.32 -22.34
N GLY A 18 12.83 -10.60 -21.72
CA GLY A 18 12.86 -10.47 -20.28
C GLY A 18 11.57 -9.77 -19.84
N CYS A 19 10.59 -10.52 -19.35
CA CYS A 19 9.54 -9.97 -18.52
C CYS A 19 10.22 -9.37 -17.30
N LYS A 20 10.51 -8.04 -17.33
CA LYS A 20 10.68 -7.28 -16.12
C LYS A 20 9.34 -7.34 -15.42
N GLY A 21 9.25 -8.13 -14.35
CA GLY A 21 8.15 -8.04 -13.42
C GLY A 21 8.12 -6.60 -12.90
N GLN A 22 7.25 -5.79 -13.47
CA GLN A 22 6.91 -4.49 -12.93
C GLN A 22 6.19 -4.77 -11.62
N THR A 23 6.92 -4.66 -10.51
CA THR A 23 6.29 -4.43 -9.23
C THR A 23 5.70 -3.03 -9.34
N ASP A 24 4.41 -2.95 -9.65
CA ASP A 24 3.68 -1.69 -9.67
C ASP A 24 3.60 -1.20 -8.21
N SER A 25 4.64 -0.44 -7.84
CA SER A 25 4.66 0.30 -6.59
C SER A 25 3.74 1.49 -6.76
N GLU A 26 2.48 1.34 -6.41
CA GLU A 26 1.51 2.42 -6.46
C GLU A 26 0.67 2.46 -5.19
N ILE A 27 0.12 3.64 -4.92
CA ILE A 27 -0.84 3.84 -3.84
C ILE A 27 -2.23 3.50 -4.39
N LYS A 28 -2.91 2.58 -3.74
CA LYS A 28 -4.29 2.23 -4.08
C LYS A 28 -5.25 2.90 -3.11
N ASN A 29 -6.12 3.77 -3.63
CA ASN A 29 -7.26 4.24 -2.86
C ASN A 29 -8.32 3.14 -2.85
N ILE A 30 -8.74 2.73 -1.66
CA ILE A 30 -9.67 1.63 -1.45
C ILE A 30 -10.93 2.10 -0.75
N SER A 31 -12.04 1.44 -1.05
CA SER A 31 -13.31 1.62 -0.34
C SER A 31 -13.27 0.97 1.05
N VAL A 32 -14.27 1.32 1.87
CA VAL A 32 -14.49 0.65 3.18
C VAL A 32 -14.66 -0.85 3.00
N GLN A 33 -15.39 -1.27 1.97
CA GLN A 33 -15.61 -2.69 1.71
C GLN A 33 -14.31 -3.42 1.32
N GLU A 34 -13.51 -2.83 0.45
CA GLU A 34 -12.20 -3.38 0.08
C GLU A 34 -11.25 -3.44 1.28
N MET A 35 -11.28 -2.42 2.15
CA MET A 35 -10.52 -2.44 3.39
C MET A 35 -10.94 -3.60 4.30
N GLN A 36 -12.24 -3.83 4.47
CA GLN A 36 -12.74 -4.96 5.27
C GLN A 36 -12.22 -6.30 4.74
N GLU A 37 -12.15 -6.48 3.42
CA GLU A 37 -11.58 -7.70 2.83
C GLU A 37 -10.07 -7.82 3.08
N LEU A 38 -9.32 -6.73 2.97
CA LEU A 38 -7.90 -6.71 3.28
C LEU A 38 -7.63 -7.04 4.75
N LEU A 39 -8.42 -6.50 5.67
CA LEU A 39 -8.25 -6.72 7.13
C LEU A 39 -8.53 -8.17 7.57
N LYS A 40 -9.11 -9.00 6.73
CA LYS A 40 -9.24 -10.45 6.97
C LYS A 40 -7.90 -11.19 6.81
N MET A 41 -6.92 -10.57 6.19
CA MET A 41 -5.57 -11.12 6.02
C MET A 41 -4.74 -10.85 7.28
N ASP A 42 -4.04 -11.86 7.80
CA ASP A 42 -3.31 -11.78 9.06
C ASP A 42 -2.04 -10.89 9.03
N ASP A 43 -1.55 -10.57 7.84
CA ASP A 43 -0.28 -9.86 7.67
C ASP A 43 -0.41 -8.38 7.34
N VAL A 44 -1.61 -7.81 7.37
CA VAL A 44 -1.85 -6.39 7.09
C VAL A 44 -1.47 -5.51 8.28
N GLN A 45 -0.71 -4.46 8.00
CA GLN A 45 -0.38 -3.41 8.96
C GLN A 45 -1.38 -2.27 8.80
N LEU A 46 -2.22 -2.06 9.82
CA LEU A 46 -3.22 -0.98 9.82
C LEU A 46 -2.72 0.22 10.60
N VAL A 47 -2.65 1.38 9.97
CA VAL A 47 -2.07 2.60 10.53
C VAL A 47 -3.10 3.73 10.53
N ASP A 48 -3.36 4.26 11.70
CA ASP A 48 -4.12 5.50 11.91
C ASP A 48 -3.14 6.67 12.02
N VAL A 49 -3.13 7.56 11.02
CA VAL A 49 -2.20 8.69 10.99
C VAL A 49 -2.79 9.98 11.58
N ARG A 50 -3.90 9.86 12.32
CA ARG A 50 -4.50 10.99 13.03
C ARG A 50 -3.70 11.33 14.29
N THR A 51 -4.05 12.46 14.91
CA THR A 51 -3.48 12.83 16.22
C THR A 51 -3.88 11.82 17.30
N PRO A 52 -3.11 11.72 18.41
CA PRO A 52 -3.48 10.87 19.55
C PRO A 52 -4.87 11.17 20.12
N GLU A 53 -5.26 12.43 20.15
CA GLU A 53 -6.58 12.86 20.65
C GLU A 53 -7.71 12.32 19.75
N GLU A 54 -7.54 12.41 18.41
CA GLU A 54 -8.50 11.85 17.47
C GLU A 54 -8.56 10.31 17.59
N TYR A 55 -7.40 9.66 17.71
CA TYR A 55 -7.28 8.21 17.88
C TYR A 55 -8.03 7.75 19.14
N ASN A 56 -7.75 8.37 20.29
CA ASN A 56 -8.36 7.97 21.56
C ASN A 56 -9.87 8.21 21.59
N SER A 57 -10.40 9.11 20.77
CA SER A 57 -11.84 9.32 20.63
C SER A 57 -12.57 8.21 19.87
N GLY A 58 -11.85 7.37 19.16
CA GLY A 58 -12.36 6.22 18.43
C GLY A 58 -11.45 5.84 17.27
N PHE A 59 -11.08 4.56 17.17
CA PHE A 59 -10.18 4.03 16.14
C PHE A 59 -10.69 2.70 15.60
N ILE A 60 -10.27 2.35 14.40
CA ILE A 60 -10.58 1.05 13.80
C ILE A 60 -9.75 -0.01 14.51
N ALA A 61 -10.38 -1.14 14.88
CA ALA A 61 -9.74 -2.22 15.62
C ALA A 61 -8.38 -2.62 15.03
N ASP A 62 -7.40 -2.83 15.90
CA ASP A 62 -6.00 -3.22 15.58
C ASP A 62 -5.18 -2.13 14.89
N ALA A 63 -5.70 -0.91 14.72
CA ALA A 63 -4.93 0.20 14.17
C ALA A 63 -3.82 0.66 15.13
N GLU A 64 -2.62 0.81 14.61
CA GLU A 64 -1.52 1.48 15.31
C GLU A 64 -1.55 2.99 15.01
N ASN A 65 -1.46 3.82 16.05
CA ASN A 65 -1.44 5.27 15.87
C ASN A 65 -0.04 5.78 15.57
N MET A 66 0.11 6.41 14.42
CA MET A 66 1.32 7.11 14.00
C MET A 66 0.94 8.53 13.55
N ASP A 67 1.04 9.50 14.45
CA ASP A 67 0.59 10.86 14.21
C ASP A 67 1.38 11.55 13.09
N TYR A 68 0.69 11.85 11.98
CA TYR A 68 1.26 12.53 10.82
C TYR A 68 1.90 13.88 11.16
N PHE A 69 1.38 14.59 12.17
CA PHE A 69 1.91 15.89 12.60
C PHE A 69 3.05 15.80 13.60
N SER A 70 3.37 14.60 14.08
CA SER A 70 4.50 14.42 15.00
C SER A 70 5.83 14.72 14.30
N PRO A 71 6.77 15.42 14.95
CA PRO A 71 8.13 15.60 14.43
C PRO A 71 8.87 14.28 14.17
N SER A 72 8.49 13.22 14.86
CA SER A 72 9.08 11.87 14.70
C SER A 72 8.37 10.99 13.67
N PHE A 73 7.34 11.49 12.96
CA PHE A 73 6.53 10.68 12.04
C PHE A 73 7.39 9.96 10.99
N ASP A 74 8.31 10.68 10.36
CA ASP A 74 9.17 10.12 9.31
C ASP A 74 10.11 9.00 9.83
N GLU A 75 10.41 9.00 11.13
CA GLU A 75 11.20 7.93 11.75
C GLU A 75 10.32 6.73 12.14
N VAL A 76 9.13 6.98 12.69
CA VAL A 76 8.24 5.87 13.13
C VAL A 76 7.74 5.03 11.97
N ILE A 77 7.39 5.63 10.83
CA ILE A 77 6.91 4.89 9.66
C ILE A 77 7.96 3.94 9.07
N LYS A 78 9.25 4.17 9.32
CA LYS A 78 10.33 3.27 8.91
C LYS A 78 10.32 1.93 9.65
N ASN A 79 9.63 1.84 10.78
CA ASN A 79 9.51 0.61 11.54
C ASN A 79 8.49 -0.37 10.94
N LEU A 80 7.67 0.08 10.00
CA LEU A 80 6.77 -0.78 9.26
C LEU A 80 7.55 -1.75 8.36
N ASP A 81 7.00 -2.92 8.14
CA ASP A 81 7.59 -3.94 7.28
C ASP A 81 7.23 -3.65 5.81
N LYS A 82 8.25 -3.42 4.98
CA LYS A 82 8.09 -3.09 3.56
C LYS A 82 7.50 -4.21 2.71
N GLU A 83 7.64 -5.46 3.15
CA GLU A 83 7.17 -6.65 2.44
C GLU A 83 5.70 -6.97 2.74
N ARG A 84 5.13 -6.36 3.77
CA ARG A 84 3.75 -6.56 4.18
C ARG A 84 2.84 -5.43 3.71
N PRO A 85 1.57 -5.72 3.39
CA PRO A 85 0.60 -4.68 3.06
C PRO A 85 0.44 -3.66 4.19
N VAL A 86 0.38 -2.39 3.85
CA VAL A 86 0.07 -1.30 4.78
C VAL A 86 -1.23 -0.64 4.34
N VAL A 87 -2.18 -0.57 5.23
CA VAL A 87 -3.43 0.18 5.05
C VAL A 87 -3.37 1.40 5.97
N LEU A 88 -3.53 2.58 5.40
CA LEU A 88 -3.51 3.83 6.16
C LEU A 88 -4.88 4.50 6.09
N TYR A 89 -5.26 5.11 7.18
CA TYR A 89 -6.42 6.00 7.19
C TYR A 89 -6.18 7.23 8.08
N CYS A 90 -6.94 8.27 7.81
CA CYS A 90 -7.07 9.43 8.68
C CYS A 90 -8.55 9.78 8.85
N LYS A 91 -8.88 11.04 9.06
CA LYS A 91 -10.28 11.46 9.17
C LYS A 91 -11.04 11.33 7.86
N SER A 92 -10.49 11.87 6.75
CA SER A 92 -11.14 11.98 5.45
C SER A 92 -10.32 11.49 4.25
N GLY A 93 -9.09 10.99 4.47
CA GLY A 93 -8.23 10.39 3.43
C GLY A 93 -7.05 11.25 2.98
N ASN A 94 -6.94 12.52 3.39
CA ASN A 94 -5.89 13.42 2.89
C ASN A 94 -4.53 13.20 3.57
N ARG A 95 -4.46 13.21 4.90
CA ARG A 95 -3.21 12.95 5.65
C ARG A 95 -2.68 11.54 5.37
N SER A 96 -3.58 10.57 5.29
CA SER A 96 -3.21 9.19 4.99
C SER A 96 -2.69 9.00 3.56
N TYR A 97 -3.23 9.75 2.59
CA TYR A 97 -2.67 9.76 1.24
C TYR A 97 -1.24 10.35 1.23
N LYS A 98 -1.02 11.47 1.89
CA LYS A 98 0.32 12.07 2.02
C LYS A 98 1.30 11.15 2.74
N SER A 99 0.84 10.43 3.75
CA SER A 99 1.62 9.40 4.44
C SER A 99 1.97 8.23 3.52
N SER A 100 1.02 7.82 2.67
CA SER A 100 1.22 6.79 1.64
C SER A 100 2.30 7.19 0.65
N VAL A 101 2.36 8.45 0.23
CA VAL A 101 3.43 8.97 -0.64
C VAL A 101 4.80 8.83 0.03
N LYS A 102 4.91 9.16 1.32
CA LYS A 102 6.15 8.97 2.08
C LYS A 102 6.59 7.50 2.12
N LEU A 103 5.64 6.58 2.33
CA LEU A 103 5.93 5.13 2.30
C LEU A 103 6.40 4.66 0.93
N LEU A 104 5.78 5.16 -0.13
CA LEU A 104 6.19 4.85 -1.52
C LEU A 104 7.65 5.28 -1.77
N GLU A 105 8.02 6.48 -1.34
CA GLU A 105 9.38 7.00 -1.44
C GLU A 105 10.39 6.17 -0.62
N LEU A 106 9.95 5.55 0.48
CA LEU A 106 10.77 4.65 1.31
C LEU A 106 10.89 3.22 0.74
N GLY A 107 10.22 2.93 -0.39
CA GLY A 107 10.30 1.64 -1.07
C GLY A 107 9.26 0.61 -0.64
N PHE A 108 8.17 1.02 0.01
CA PHE A 108 7.01 0.16 0.22
C PHE A 108 6.28 -0.09 -1.09
N HIS A 109 5.72 -1.29 -1.27
CA HIS A 109 5.11 -1.71 -2.55
C HIS A 109 3.60 -1.92 -2.46
N LYS A 110 3.10 -2.29 -1.30
CA LYS A 110 1.68 -2.65 -1.06
C LYS A 110 1.07 -1.61 -0.14
N ILE A 111 0.66 -0.48 -0.71
CA ILE A 111 0.19 0.69 0.04
C ILE A 111 -1.26 0.96 -0.33
N TYR A 112 -2.13 0.99 0.68
CA TYR A 112 -3.56 1.23 0.53
C TYR A 112 -3.98 2.41 1.38
N ASN A 113 -4.72 3.35 0.78
CA ASN A 113 -5.29 4.50 1.45
C ASN A 113 -6.81 4.36 1.51
N LEU A 114 -7.39 4.41 2.71
CA LEU A 114 -8.84 4.36 2.87
C LEU A 114 -9.47 5.66 2.36
N ASP A 115 -10.17 5.57 1.24
CA ASP A 115 -10.92 6.69 0.67
C ASP A 115 -12.06 7.11 1.62
N GLY A 116 -12.13 8.40 1.92
CA GLY A 116 -13.09 8.96 2.87
C GLY A 116 -12.76 8.74 4.35
N GLY A 117 -11.70 8.00 4.67
CA GLY A 117 -11.18 7.83 6.03
C GLY A 117 -12.16 7.21 7.04
N ILE A 118 -11.91 7.45 8.34
CA ILE A 118 -12.75 6.92 9.41
C ILE A 118 -14.18 7.49 9.37
N VAL A 119 -14.36 8.70 8.82
CA VAL A 119 -15.70 9.28 8.65
C VAL A 119 -16.55 8.37 7.75
N LYS A 120 -15.99 7.91 6.63
CA LYS A 120 -16.69 7.00 5.73
C LYS A 120 -16.94 5.63 6.36
N TRP A 121 -15.96 5.10 7.09
CA TRP A 121 -16.09 3.87 7.87
C TRP A 121 -17.30 3.92 8.82
N GLN A 122 -17.42 5.01 9.59
CA GLN A 122 -18.53 5.20 10.53
C GLN A 122 -19.86 5.46 9.83
N GLN A 123 -19.87 6.18 8.71
CA GLN A 123 -21.09 6.39 7.91
C GLN A 123 -21.68 5.10 7.37
N GLU A 124 -20.85 4.10 7.11
CA GLU A 124 -21.28 2.77 6.68
C GLU A 124 -21.71 1.86 7.87
N GLY A 125 -21.78 2.41 9.07
CA GLY A 125 -22.28 1.73 10.25
C GLY A 125 -21.27 0.81 10.95
N LEU A 126 -19.97 0.93 10.61
CA LEU A 126 -18.94 0.11 11.21
C LEU A 126 -18.47 0.69 12.55
N SER A 127 -18.18 -0.20 13.48
CA SER A 127 -17.78 0.17 14.84
C SER A 127 -16.34 0.65 14.93
N VAL A 128 -16.08 1.47 15.94
CA VAL A 128 -14.74 1.90 16.37
C VAL A 128 -14.54 1.55 17.84
N ASN A 129 -13.30 1.27 18.20
CA ASN A 129 -12.90 1.08 19.59
C ASN A 129 -12.58 2.43 20.22
N LYS A 130 -12.59 2.50 21.55
CA LYS A 130 -12.16 3.67 22.34
C LYS A 130 -11.20 3.20 23.43
N GLU A 131 -10.21 3.99 23.71
CA GLU A 131 -9.37 3.85 24.90
C GLU A 131 -9.91 4.64 26.08
#